data_a58a256a350a46cf3cb97f6c4edf860d
#
_entry.id   a58a256a350a46cf3cb97f6c4edf860d
#
_cell.length_a   1.000
_cell.length_b   1.000
_cell.length_c   1.000
_cell.angle_alpha   90.00
_cell.angle_beta   90.00
_cell.angle_gamma   90.00
#
_symmetry.space_group_name_H-M   'P 1'
#
loop_
_entity.id
_entity.type
_entity.pdbx_description
1 polymer ?
#
loop_
_entity_poly.entity_id
_entity_poly.type
_entity_poly.pdbx_seq_one_letter_code
_entity_poly.pdbx_strand_id
1 'polypeptide(L)'
;MNKLLIAFFLFLLPFGWIKATASSHPESFPWKAQWINTERCQSATNTWLIYRKSFGVTDVPNQLIARIAADSKYWLWINDQLVIFEGGLKRGPSPSGTYYDPVDIAPYLTKGTNTIAVLLWHFGKDGFSHINSGKAALLFEAIAPGLEIVSDASWQCALYEAYQNTEAPFPNYRMPESNIRFDARQAITNWNRTSFEGSLPGAVCVGKAGKLLSGSWWNVRYPSGKTAACYPMYPSGNP
;
A
#
# COMPACT_ATOMS: atom_id res chain seq x y z
N MET A 1 4.67 80.25 6.52
CA MET A 1 4.05 79.01 7.12
C MET A 1 3.46 78.23 6.00
N ASN A 2 4.27 77.29 5.45
CA ASN A 2 3.84 76.44 4.33
C ASN A 2 3.33 75.10 4.89
N LYS A 3 2.07 74.78 4.63
CA LYS A 3 1.46 73.51 4.96
C LYS A 3 1.71 72.53 3.80
N LEU A 4 2.50 71.50 4.03
CA LEU A 4 2.77 70.43 3.10
C LEU A 4 1.62 69.43 3.20
N LEU A 5 0.83 69.28 2.13
CA LEU A 5 -0.19 68.21 1.98
C LEU A 5 0.48 66.97 1.42
N ILE A 6 0.56 65.93 2.24
CA ILE A 6 1.00 64.61 1.81
C ILE A 6 -0.25 63.83 1.34
N ALA A 7 -0.33 63.59 0.03
CA ALA A 7 -1.37 62.73 -0.55
C ALA A 7 -0.94 61.29 -0.49
N PHE A 8 -1.66 60.48 0.28
CA PHE A 8 -1.49 59.03 0.34
C PHE A 8 -2.22 58.37 -0.84
N PHE A 9 -1.49 57.91 -1.84
CA PHE A 9 -2.04 57.09 -2.90
C PHE A 9 -2.14 55.63 -2.43
N LEU A 10 -3.35 55.17 -2.07
CA LEU A 10 -3.66 53.78 -1.84
C LEU A 10 -3.74 53.04 -3.20
N PHE A 11 -2.72 52.28 -3.52
CA PHE A 11 -2.76 51.35 -4.65
C PHE A 11 -3.64 50.14 -4.26
N LEU A 12 -4.88 50.13 -4.69
CA LEU A 12 -5.75 48.95 -4.66
C LEU A 12 -5.31 48.00 -5.80
N LEU A 13 -4.48 47.02 -5.47
CA LEU A 13 -4.23 45.89 -6.37
C LEU A 13 -5.48 45.00 -6.39
N PRO A 14 -6.01 44.63 -7.55
CA PRO A 14 -7.11 43.66 -7.60
C PRO A 14 -6.56 42.29 -7.17
N PHE A 15 -6.98 41.83 -6.00
CA PHE A 15 -6.80 40.46 -5.60
C PHE A 15 -7.59 39.57 -6.56
N GLY A 16 -6.94 39.11 -7.62
CA GLY A 16 -7.47 38.06 -8.48
C GLY A 16 -7.64 36.78 -7.67
N TRP A 17 -8.87 36.41 -7.41
CA TRP A 17 -9.20 35.11 -6.83
C TRP A 17 -8.80 34.02 -7.85
N ILE A 18 -7.63 33.40 -7.67
CA ILE A 18 -7.29 32.18 -8.36
C ILE A 18 -8.22 31.12 -7.79
N LYS A 19 -9.30 30.84 -8.52
CA LYS A 19 -10.09 29.63 -8.24
C LYS A 19 -9.20 28.44 -8.56
N ALA A 20 -8.60 27.85 -7.53
CA ALA A 20 -8.03 26.53 -7.63
C ALA A 20 -9.18 25.56 -7.92
N THR A 21 -9.35 25.19 -9.17
CA THR A 21 -10.21 24.06 -9.55
C THR A 21 -9.53 22.80 -9.05
N ALA A 22 -9.85 22.41 -7.82
CA ALA A 22 -9.54 21.07 -7.34
C ALA A 22 -10.37 20.10 -8.20
N SER A 23 -9.73 19.49 -9.17
CA SER A 23 -10.30 18.35 -9.90
C SER A 23 -10.41 17.19 -8.91
N SER A 24 -11.58 17.05 -8.31
CA SER A 24 -11.85 16.08 -7.26
C SER A 24 -12.63 14.87 -7.78
N HIS A 25 -12.17 14.25 -8.84
CA HIS A 25 -12.61 12.88 -9.12
C HIS A 25 -11.37 12.02 -9.32
N PRO A 26 -11.12 11.05 -8.44
CA PRO A 26 -10.12 10.03 -8.74
C PRO A 26 -10.59 9.31 -10.00
N GLU A 27 -9.83 9.46 -11.08
CA GLU A 27 -10.04 8.66 -12.27
C GLU A 27 -10.02 7.20 -11.85
N SER A 28 -11.16 6.54 -12.00
CA SER A 28 -11.25 5.10 -11.75
C SER A 28 -10.64 4.37 -12.95
N PHE A 29 -9.31 4.32 -13.01
CA PHE A 29 -8.67 3.44 -13.97
C PHE A 29 -9.03 2.00 -13.64
N PRO A 30 -9.55 1.24 -14.62
CA PRO A 30 -9.85 -0.16 -14.40
C PRO A 30 -8.57 -0.90 -14.00
N TRP A 31 -8.66 -1.71 -12.97
CA TRP A 31 -7.56 -2.55 -12.54
C TRP A 31 -7.43 -3.75 -13.47
N LYS A 32 -6.20 -4.03 -13.91
CA LYS A 32 -5.83 -5.31 -14.54
C LYS A 32 -5.49 -6.35 -13.47
N ALA A 33 -4.93 -5.88 -12.35
CA ALA A 33 -4.55 -6.72 -11.22
C ALA A 33 -5.74 -7.45 -10.61
N GLN A 34 -5.47 -8.62 -10.05
CA GLN A 34 -6.41 -9.42 -9.29
C GLN A 34 -5.92 -9.54 -7.84
N TRP A 35 -6.87 -9.65 -6.90
CA TRP A 35 -6.53 -10.02 -5.54
C TRP A 35 -5.94 -11.42 -5.53
N ILE A 36 -4.78 -11.57 -4.91
CA ILE A 36 -4.06 -12.84 -4.84
C ILE A 36 -3.85 -13.29 -3.39
N ASN A 37 -3.82 -14.61 -3.22
CA ASN A 37 -3.57 -15.29 -1.96
C ASN A 37 -2.91 -16.65 -2.23
N THR A 38 -2.78 -17.51 -1.22
CA THR A 38 -2.43 -18.90 -1.36
C THR A 38 -3.66 -19.80 -1.12
N GLU A 39 -3.74 -20.93 -1.80
CA GLU A 39 -4.84 -21.92 -1.61
C GLU A 39 -5.01 -22.35 -0.15
N ARG A 40 -3.91 -22.38 0.61
CA ARG A 40 -3.91 -22.77 2.01
C ARG A 40 -4.40 -21.70 2.98
N CYS A 41 -4.64 -20.48 2.51
CA CYS A 41 -5.05 -19.39 3.39
C CYS A 41 -6.53 -19.42 3.69
N GLN A 42 -6.86 -19.57 4.96
CA GLN A 42 -8.24 -19.51 5.46
C GLN A 42 -8.64 -18.11 5.95
N SER A 43 -7.77 -17.10 5.78
CA SER A 43 -7.99 -15.72 6.26
C SER A 43 -8.37 -15.66 7.75
N ALA A 44 -7.77 -16.50 8.55
CA ALA A 44 -7.97 -16.52 9.99
C ALA A 44 -7.38 -15.27 10.66
N THR A 45 -7.76 -15.03 11.90
CA THR A 45 -7.17 -13.96 12.72
C THR A 45 -5.65 -14.12 12.81
N ASN A 46 -4.93 -13.01 12.67
CA ASN A 46 -3.47 -12.95 12.72
C ASN A 46 -2.79 -13.84 11.66
N THR A 47 -3.27 -13.76 10.43
CA THR A 47 -2.65 -14.49 9.30
C THR A 47 -1.52 -13.67 8.71
N TRP A 48 -0.37 -14.31 8.51
CA TRP A 48 0.79 -13.72 7.87
C TRP A 48 1.08 -14.41 6.54
N LEU A 49 1.34 -13.62 5.51
CA LEU A 49 1.58 -14.09 4.15
C LEU A 49 2.83 -13.44 3.58
N ILE A 50 3.59 -14.19 2.81
CA ILE A 50 4.68 -13.66 2.01
C ILE A 50 4.34 -13.84 0.54
N TYR A 51 4.67 -12.81 -0.23
CA TYR A 51 4.49 -12.79 -1.68
C TYR A 51 5.81 -12.46 -2.35
N ARG A 52 6.01 -13.03 -3.53
CA ARG A 52 7.21 -12.79 -4.32
C ARG A 52 6.89 -12.78 -5.82
N LYS A 53 7.54 -11.87 -6.54
CA LYS A 53 7.49 -11.78 -8.00
C LYS A 53 8.85 -11.39 -8.52
N SER A 54 9.41 -12.17 -9.45
CA SER A 54 10.56 -11.80 -10.26
C SER A 54 10.11 -11.42 -11.66
N PHE A 55 10.71 -10.37 -12.23
CA PHE A 55 10.35 -9.85 -13.55
C PHE A 55 11.55 -9.15 -14.19
N GLY A 56 11.53 -9.07 -15.53
CA GLY A 56 12.56 -8.38 -16.29
C GLY A 56 12.20 -6.92 -16.55
N VAL A 57 13.20 -6.04 -16.52
CA VAL A 57 13.10 -4.64 -16.93
C VAL A 57 14.15 -4.37 -18.01
N THR A 58 13.69 -4.01 -19.18
CA THR A 58 14.58 -3.63 -20.31
C THR A 58 15.14 -2.24 -20.12
N ASP A 59 14.26 -1.29 -19.85
CA ASP A 59 14.61 0.10 -19.59
C ASP A 59 13.84 0.58 -18.36
N VAL A 60 14.57 1.17 -17.42
CA VAL A 60 13.97 1.67 -16.19
C VAL A 60 13.24 2.98 -16.51
N PRO A 61 11.92 3.07 -16.27
CA PRO A 61 11.18 4.29 -16.50
C PRO A 61 11.59 5.39 -15.51
N ASN A 62 11.46 6.65 -15.89
CA ASN A 62 11.73 7.78 -14.99
C ASN A 62 10.78 7.79 -13.78
N GLN A 63 9.57 7.28 -13.95
CA GLN A 63 8.56 7.14 -12.91
C GLN A 63 7.73 5.88 -13.18
N LEU A 64 7.40 5.14 -12.12
CA LEU A 64 6.50 3.99 -12.18
C LEU A 64 5.68 3.92 -10.89
N ILE A 65 4.45 4.38 -10.97
CA ILE A 65 3.57 4.36 -9.80
C ILE A 65 2.95 2.97 -9.65
N ALA A 66 3.35 2.28 -8.60
CA ALA A 66 2.67 1.09 -8.14
C ALA A 66 1.44 1.49 -7.31
N ARG A 67 0.31 0.84 -7.58
CA ARG A 67 -0.91 0.91 -6.76
C ARG A 67 -0.99 -0.38 -5.95
N ILE A 68 -0.96 -0.26 -4.63
CA ILE A 68 -0.84 -1.41 -3.72
C ILE A 68 -1.97 -1.38 -2.71
N ALA A 69 -2.71 -2.47 -2.60
CA ALA A 69 -3.72 -2.64 -1.57
C ALA A 69 -3.55 -3.99 -0.87
N ALA A 70 -3.77 -4.00 0.43
CA ALA A 70 -3.66 -5.19 1.25
C ALA A 70 -4.67 -5.14 2.41
N ASP A 71 -5.08 -6.26 2.91
CA ASP A 71 -5.78 -6.35 4.16
C ASP A 71 -4.96 -7.23 5.12
N SER A 72 -4.30 -6.62 6.14
CA SER A 72 -4.47 -5.28 6.70
C SER A 72 -3.26 -4.38 6.49
N LYS A 73 -2.07 -4.81 6.94
CA LYS A 73 -0.78 -4.13 6.80
C LYS A 73 0.14 -4.90 5.87
N TYR A 74 1.10 -4.19 5.28
CA TYR A 74 2.14 -4.84 4.49
C TYR A 74 3.48 -4.11 4.58
N TRP A 75 4.55 -4.84 4.30
CA TRP A 75 5.91 -4.36 4.08
C TRP A 75 6.31 -4.72 2.67
N LEU A 76 6.96 -3.80 1.96
CA LEU A 76 7.37 -3.97 0.58
C LEU A 76 8.88 -3.86 0.46
N TRP A 77 9.48 -4.85 -0.17
CA TRP A 77 10.87 -4.81 -0.62
C TRP A 77 10.93 -4.86 -2.14
N ILE A 78 11.87 -4.13 -2.71
CA ILE A 78 12.23 -4.21 -4.12
C ILE A 78 13.76 -4.30 -4.18
N ASN A 79 14.28 -5.33 -4.85
CA ASN A 79 15.71 -5.56 -4.97
C ASN A 79 16.44 -5.42 -3.63
N ASP A 80 16.01 -6.15 -2.62
CA ASP A 80 16.55 -6.18 -1.27
C ASP A 80 16.35 -4.90 -0.43
N GLN A 81 15.84 -3.82 -1.01
CA GLN A 81 15.60 -2.56 -0.32
C GLN A 81 14.18 -2.51 0.25
N LEU A 82 14.06 -2.17 1.52
CA LEU A 82 12.77 -1.90 2.14
C LEU A 82 12.22 -0.57 1.61
N VAL A 83 11.12 -0.64 0.84
CA VAL A 83 10.48 0.50 0.19
C VAL A 83 9.35 1.04 1.05
N ILE A 84 8.55 0.16 1.64
CA ILE A 84 7.44 0.51 2.52
C ILE A 84 7.57 -0.26 3.82
N PHE A 85 7.51 0.48 4.92
CA PHE A 85 7.37 -0.03 6.26
C PHE A 85 5.96 0.28 6.77
N GLU A 86 5.14 -0.75 6.98
CA GLU A 86 3.74 -0.64 7.42
C GLU A 86 2.83 0.18 6.49
N GLY A 87 2.74 -0.22 5.23
CA GLY A 87 1.69 0.24 4.33
C GLY A 87 0.36 -0.47 4.57
N GLY A 88 -0.67 -0.03 3.86
CA GLY A 88 -2.00 -0.61 3.98
C GLY A 88 -2.82 0.00 5.11
N LEU A 89 -3.45 -0.70 5.92
CA LEU A 89 -4.35 -0.34 7.01
C LEU A 89 -5.66 0.31 6.54
N LYS A 90 -6.67 -0.49 6.48
CA LYS A 90 -8.02 -0.01 6.17
C LYS A 90 -8.61 0.75 7.35
N ARG A 91 -8.93 2.00 7.11
CA ARG A 91 -9.74 2.80 8.01
C ARG A 91 -11.02 3.15 7.27
N GLY A 92 -12.15 2.91 7.87
CA GLY A 92 -13.39 3.39 7.34
C GLY A 92 -14.39 2.31 6.93
N PRO A 93 -15.66 2.72 6.84
CA PRO A 93 -16.81 1.82 6.82
C PRO A 93 -17.21 1.35 5.44
N SER A 94 -16.37 1.43 4.42
CA SER A 94 -16.87 1.03 3.11
C SER A 94 -16.84 -0.50 2.97
N PRO A 95 -17.96 -1.19 3.04
CA PRO A 95 -18.00 -2.62 2.75
C PRO A 95 -17.72 -2.93 1.28
N SER A 96 -17.79 -1.93 0.41
CA SER A 96 -17.65 -2.07 -1.04
C SER A 96 -16.34 -1.53 -1.61
N GLY A 97 -15.45 -1.00 -0.77
CA GLY A 97 -14.21 -0.39 -1.25
C GLY A 97 -13.07 -0.52 -0.26
N THR A 98 -11.86 -0.46 -0.76
CA THR A 98 -10.65 -0.36 0.04
C THR A 98 -9.77 0.76 -0.50
N TYR A 99 -8.73 1.10 0.25
CA TYR A 99 -7.74 2.07 -0.17
C TYR A 99 -6.55 1.36 -0.79
N TYR A 100 -5.86 2.05 -1.68
CA TYR A 100 -4.55 1.63 -2.17
C TYR A 100 -3.52 2.72 -1.92
N ASP A 101 -2.27 2.31 -1.78
CA ASP A 101 -1.13 3.19 -1.64
C ASP A 101 -0.50 3.40 -3.03
N PRO A 102 -0.40 4.64 -3.55
CA PRO A 102 0.39 4.94 -4.73
C PRO A 102 1.86 5.13 -4.34
N VAL A 103 2.76 4.36 -4.92
CA VAL A 103 4.19 4.36 -4.60
C VAL A 103 5.01 4.43 -5.87
N ASP A 104 5.90 5.40 -6.00
CA ASP A 104 6.87 5.41 -7.10
C ASP A 104 7.96 4.36 -6.84
N ILE A 105 7.94 3.30 -7.65
CA ILE A 105 8.90 2.20 -7.53
C ILE A 105 10.07 2.29 -8.53
N ALA A 106 10.03 3.20 -9.50
CA ALA A 106 11.09 3.34 -10.48
C ALA A 106 12.50 3.48 -9.87
N PRO A 107 12.70 4.24 -8.79
CA PRO A 107 14.02 4.41 -8.19
C PRO A 107 14.65 3.15 -7.60
N TYR A 108 13.87 2.10 -7.41
CA TYR A 108 14.32 0.82 -6.84
C TYR A 108 14.54 -0.25 -7.92
N LEU A 109 14.20 0.06 -9.18
CA LEU A 109 14.37 -0.86 -10.30
C LEU A 109 15.76 -0.75 -10.91
N THR A 110 16.21 -1.86 -11.47
CA THR A 110 17.44 -1.94 -12.24
C THR A 110 17.16 -2.60 -13.61
N LYS A 111 17.99 -2.34 -14.60
CA LYS A 111 17.93 -3.06 -15.88
C LYS A 111 18.24 -4.55 -15.62
N GLY A 112 17.47 -5.42 -16.25
CA GLY A 112 17.58 -6.87 -16.04
C GLY A 112 16.53 -7.40 -15.06
N THR A 113 16.88 -8.41 -14.29
CA THR A 113 15.96 -9.08 -13.36
C THR A 113 15.78 -8.27 -12.09
N ASN A 114 14.54 -8.06 -11.73
CA ASN A 114 14.11 -7.40 -10.49
C ASN A 114 13.22 -8.33 -9.68
N THR A 115 13.16 -8.09 -8.39
CA THR A 115 12.32 -8.85 -7.46
C THR A 115 11.50 -7.91 -6.59
N ILE A 116 10.19 -8.16 -6.52
CA ILE A 116 9.30 -7.60 -5.53
C ILE A 116 9.01 -8.68 -4.48
N ALA A 117 9.08 -8.29 -3.20
CA ALA A 117 8.70 -9.14 -2.09
C ALA A 117 7.77 -8.37 -1.13
N VAL A 118 6.70 -8.99 -0.66
CA VAL A 118 5.72 -8.38 0.24
C VAL A 118 5.47 -9.29 1.42
N LEU A 119 5.59 -8.76 2.64
CA LEU A 119 5.05 -9.36 3.85
C LEU A 119 3.70 -8.74 4.11
N LEU A 120 2.66 -9.54 4.26
CA LEU A 120 1.32 -9.09 4.58
C LEU A 120 0.90 -9.63 5.94
N TRP A 121 0.34 -8.76 6.77
CA TRP A 121 -0.28 -9.11 8.04
C TRP A 121 -1.77 -8.83 7.99
N HIS A 122 -2.57 -9.87 7.95
CA HIS A 122 -4.01 -9.81 8.03
C HIS A 122 -4.45 -9.95 9.50
N PHE A 123 -5.10 -8.93 10.02
CA PHE A 123 -5.58 -8.95 11.42
C PHE A 123 -6.73 -9.92 11.62
N GLY A 124 -7.62 -10.04 10.64
CA GLY A 124 -8.74 -10.98 10.66
C GLY A 124 -9.82 -10.64 11.68
N LYS A 125 -9.81 -9.43 12.24
CA LYS A 125 -10.81 -8.93 13.17
C LYS A 125 -10.96 -7.41 13.07
N ASP A 126 -12.10 -6.90 13.49
CA ASP A 126 -12.34 -5.48 13.59
C ASP A 126 -11.64 -4.86 14.79
N GLY A 127 -11.31 -3.58 14.68
CA GLY A 127 -10.81 -2.73 15.75
C GLY A 127 -11.53 -1.40 15.78
N PHE A 128 -11.16 -0.53 16.71
CA PHE A 128 -11.80 0.78 16.86
C PHE A 128 -11.75 1.64 15.56
N SER A 129 -10.70 1.53 14.80
CA SER A 129 -10.49 2.32 13.57
C SER A 129 -10.14 1.45 12.36
N HIS A 130 -10.48 0.16 12.41
CA HIS A 130 -10.19 -0.79 11.34
C HIS A 130 -11.40 -1.71 11.13
N ILE A 131 -11.81 -1.85 9.88
CA ILE A 131 -12.84 -2.80 9.46
C ILE A 131 -12.16 -3.90 8.66
N ASN A 132 -12.33 -5.12 9.12
CA ASN A 132 -11.81 -6.31 8.48
C ASN A 132 -12.62 -6.66 7.22
N SER A 133 -11.96 -6.98 6.12
CA SER A 133 -12.65 -7.46 4.91
C SER A 133 -13.05 -8.93 4.98
N GLY A 134 -12.53 -9.66 5.96
CA GLY A 134 -12.69 -11.11 6.05
C GLY A 134 -11.79 -11.91 5.10
N LYS A 135 -10.90 -11.25 4.34
CA LYS A 135 -10.05 -11.91 3.33
C LYS A 135 -8.63 -11.36 3.36
N ALA A 136 -7.68 -12.19 3.76
CA ALA A 136 -6.26 -11.88 3.58
C ALA A 136 -5.93 -11.89 2.09
N ALA A 137 -5.52 -10.78 1.52
CA ALA A 137 -5.15 -10.72 0.11
C ALA A 137 -4.28 -9.49 -0.20
N LEU A 138 -3.49 -9.62 -1.27
CA LEU A 138 -2.69 -8.56 -1.87
C LEU A 138 -3.23 -8.20 -3.25
N LEU A 139 -3.25 -6.91 -3.56
CA LEU A 139 -3.45 -6.37 -4.89
C LEU A 139 -2.27 -5.46 -5.22
N PHE A 140 -1.64 -5.68 -6.35
CA PHE A 140 -0.48 -4.90 -6.80
C PHE A 140 -0.58 -4.63 -8.29
N GLU A 141 -0.41 -3.38 -8.69
CA GLU A 141 -0.37 -3.01 -10.09
C GLU A 141 0.59 -1.86 -10.33
N ALA A 142 1.51 -2.03 -11.28
CA ALA A 142 2.38 -0.98 -11.78
C ALA A 142 2.51 -1.13 -13.29
N ILE A 143 2.10 -0.10 -14.04
CA ILE A 143 2.04 -0.14 -15.50
C ILE A 143 2.71 1.09 -16.07
N ALA A 144 3.64 0.86 -17.01
CA ALA A 144 4.26 1.86 -17.87
C ALA A 144 4.37 1.30 -19.30
N PRO A 145 4.62 2.11 -20.30
CA PRO A 145 4.89 1.62 -21.65
C PRO A 145 6.01 0.56 -21.66
N GLY A 146 5.69 -0.64 -22.14
CA GLY A 146 6.63 -1.76 -22.18
C GLY A 146 6.91 -2.49 -20.86
N LEU A 147 6.27 -2.09 -19.77
CA LEU A 147 6.43 -2.74 -18.46
C LEU A 147 5.08 -2.85 -17.73
N GLU A 148 4.64 -4.07 -17.49
CA GLU A 148 3.42 -4.37 -16.76
C GLU A 148 3.71 -5.35 -15.63
N ILE A 149 3.45 -4.93 -14.39
CA ILE A 149 3.62 -5.71 -13.18
C ILE A 149 2.28 -5.73 -12.47
N VAL A 150 1.54 -6.83 -12.60
CA VAL A 150 0.21 -6.96 -11.99
C VAL A 150 0.17 -8.20 -11.10
N SER A 151 -0.61 -8.14 -10.05
CA SER A 151 -0.87 -9.31 -9.21
C SER A 151 -1.83 -10.25 -9.93
N ASP A 152 -1.35 -11.46 -10.15
CA ASP A 152 -2.02 -12.59 -10.80
C ASP A 152 -1.44 -13.93 -10.34
N ALA A 153 -1.83 -15.02 -10.97
CA ALA A 153 -1.35 -16.37 -10.66
C ALA A 153 0.16 -16.60 -10.94
N SER A 154 0.85 -15.65 -11.58
CA SER A 154 2.29 -15.73 -11.83
C SER A 154 3.14 -15.30 -10.64
N TRP A 155 2.52 -14.78 -9.58
CA TRP A 155 3.19 -14.52 -8.31
C TRP A 155 3.35 -15.80 -7.50
N GLN A 156 4.29 -15.78 -6.58
CA GLN A 156 4.44 -16.80 -5.55
C GLN A 156 3.85 -16.28 -4.25
N CYS A 157 3.20 -17.15 -3.46
CA CYS A 157 2.61 -16.79 -2.19
C CYS A 157 2.64 -17.98 -1.22
N ALA A 158 3.00 -17.72 0.03
CA ALA A 158 2.95 -18.72 1.10
C ALA A 158 2.45 -18.13 2.42
N LEU A 159 1.88 -18.98 3.26
CA LEU A 159 1.70 -18.67 4.68
C LEU A 159 3.07 -18.53 5.34
N TYR A 160 3.23 -17.51 6.18
CA TYR A 160 4.46 -17.28 6.92
C TYR A 160 4.25 -17.60 8.39
N GLU A 161 4.40 -18.88 8.69
CA GLU A 161 4.06 -19.47 10.00
C GLU A 161 5.05 -19.10 11.12
N ALA A 162 6.12 -18.37 10.80
CA ALA A 162 7.06 -17.87 11.80
C ALA A 162 6.41 -16.85 12.76
N TYR A 163 5.40 -16.08 12.30
CA TYR A 163 4.61 -15.21 13.16
C TYR A 163 3.39 -15.95 13.69
N GLN A 164 3.30 -16.05 14.98
CA GLN A 164 2.27 -16.81 15.69
C GLN A 164 1.55 -15.93 16.71
N ASN A 165 0.32 -16.28 17.04
CA ASN A 165 -0.38 -15.68 18.16
C ASN A 165 0.35 -16.02 19.48
N THR A 166 0.36 -15.07 20.39
CA THR A 166 0.61 -15.38 21.80
C THR A 166 -0.72 -15.52 22.54
N GLU A 167 -0.68 -16.17 23.66
CA GLU A 167 -1.76 -16.11 24.65
C GLU A 167 -1.75 -14.75 25.38
N ALA A 168 -2.35 -14.70 26.57
CA ALA A 168 -2.35 -13.50 27.41
C ALA A 168 -0.93 -12.90 27.60
N PRO A 169 -0.84 -11.57 27.75
CA PRO A 169 -1.94 -10.61 27.83
C PRO A 169 -2.51 -10.29 26.46
N PHE A 170 -3.85 -10.19 26.40
CA PHE A 170 -4.51 -9.79 25.16
C PHE A 170 -4.27 -8.31 24.89
N PRO A 171 -4.16 -7.90 23.59
CA PRO A 171 -4.04 -6.51 23.24
C PRO A 171 -5.28 -5.72 23.67
N ASN A 172 -5.15 -4.40 23.75
CA ASN A 172 -6.28 -3.53 24.04
C ASN A 172 -7.41 -3.79 23.02
N TYR A 173 -8.66 -3.86 23.49
CA TYR A 173 -9.83 -4.10 22.65
C TYR A 173 -10.00 -3.11 21.47
N ARG A 174 -9.36 -1.94 21.55
CA ARG A 174 -9.36 -0.93 20.49
C ARG A 174 -8.43 -1.26 19.34
N MET A 175 -7.49 -2.17 19.56
CA MET A 175 -6.47 -2.52 18.57
C MET A 175 -6.89 -3.80 17.83
N PRO A 176 -6.93 -3.78 16.48
CA PRO A 176 -7.19 -4.99 15.71
C PRO A 176 -5.97 -5.92 15.66
N GLU A 177 -4.79 -5.41 16.01
CA GLU A 177 -3.57 -6.19 16.06
C GLU A 177 -3.62 -7.25 17.16
N SER A 178 -3.16 -8.45 16.84
CA SER A 178 -2.91 -9.50 17.83
C SER A 178 -1.50 -9.34 18.41
N ASN A 179 -1.29 -9.82 19.64
CA ASN A 179 0.07 -10.04 20.11
C ASN A 179 0.71 -11.15 19.29
N ILE A 180 1.95 -10.98 18.92
CA ILE A 180 2.69 -11.91 18.07
C ILE A 180 3.93 -12.45 18.78
N ARG A 181 4.24 -13.70 18.47
CA ARG A 181 5.50 -14.36 18.78
C ARG A 181 6.18 -14.74 17.48
N PHE A 182 7.47 -14.50 17.38
CA PHE A 182 8.26 -14.94 16.23
C PHE A 182 9.04 -16.21 16.57
N ASP A 183 8.81 -17.28 15.80
CA ASP A 183 9.57 -18.51 15.89
C ASP A 183 10.51 -18.62 14.69
N ALA A 184 11.79 -18.30 14.92
CA ALA A 184 12.82 -18.29 13.88
C ALA A 184 13.03 -19.66 13.21
N ARG A 185 12.65 -20.76 13.85
CA ARG A 185 12.79 -22.12 13.28
C ARG A 185 11.82 -22.37 12.12
N GLN A 186 10.72 -21.59 12.08
CA GLN A 186 9.71 -21.66 11.02
C GLN A 186 9.89 -20.53 9.98
N ALA A 187 10.90 -19.70 10.15
CA ALA A 187 11.17 -18.62 9.23
C ALA A 187 11.73 -19.15 7.89
N ILE A 188 11.14 -18.68 6.80
CA ILE A 188 11.69 -18.87 5.47
C ILE A 188 12.79 -17.84 5.28
N THR A 189 14.05 -18.26 5.41
CA THR A 189 15.19 -17.35 5.40
C THR A 189 15.36 -16.70 4.02
N ASN A 190 15.68 -15.42 3.98
CA ASN A 190 15.98 -14.66 2.76
C ASN A 190 14.84 -14.63 1.71
N TRP A 191 13.62 -14.99 2.06
CA TRP A 191 12.51 -14.99 1.10
C TRP A 191 12.29 -13.63 0.41
N ASN A 192 12.69 -12.53 1.06
CA ASN A 192 12.57 -11.16 0.56
C ASN A 192 13.83 -10.68 -0.19
N ARG A 193 14.82 -11.55 -0.41
CA ARG A 193 16.07 -11.21 -1.09
C ARG A 193 16.06 -11.65 -2.55
N THR A 194 16.79 -10.93 -3.38
CA THR A 194 17.04 -11.32 -4.77
C THR A 194 17.76 -12.66 -4.86
N SER A 195 18.63 -12.95 -3.90
CA SER A 195 19.40 -14.20 -3.79
C SER A 195 18.61 -15.41 -3.27
N PHE A 196 17.30 -15.27 -3.07
CA PHE A 196 16.48 -16.40 -2.60
C PHE A 196 16.37 -17.49 -3.69
N GLU A 197 16.96 -18.65 -3.44
CA GLU A 197 16.95 -19.80 -4.32
C GLU A 197 15.79 -20.78 -4.04
N GLY A 198 15.04 -20.55 -2.95
CA GLY A 198 13.89 -21.36 -2.59
C GLY A 198 12.70 -21.15 -3.53
N SER A 199 11.75 -22.08 -3.48
CA SER A 199 10.49 -21.97 -4.20
C SER A 199 9.33 -21.79 -3.22
N LEU A 200 8.46 -20.83 -3.50
CA LEU A 200 7.17 -20.70 -2.83
C LEU A 200 6.06 -21.21 -3.74
N PRO A 201 4.94 -21.69 -3.19
CA PRO A 201 3.77 -22.04 -4.00
C PRO A 201 3.31 -20.88 -4.90
N GLY A 202 2.66 -21.22 -6.02
CA GLY A 202 2.00 -20.23 -6.86
C GLY A 202 0.86 -19.53 -6.11
N ALA A 203 0.67 -18.25 -6.38
CA ALA A 203 -0.48 -17.51 -5.87
C ALA A 203 -1.76 -17.92 -6.61
N VAL A 204 -2.89 -17.83 -5.92
CA VAL A 204 -4.21 -18.03 -6.51
C VAL A 204 -4.97 -16.70 -6.58
N CYS A 205 -5.72 -16.51 -7.65
CA CYS A 205 -6.58 -15.34 -7.80
C CYS A 205 -7.88 -15.55 -6.99
N VAL A 206 -8.11 -14.68 -6.02
CA VAL A 206 -9.26 -14.78 -5.09
C VAL A 206 -10.35 -13.75 -5.36
N GLY A 207 -10.15 -12.86 -6.33
CA GLY A 207 -11.16 -11.90 -6.76
C GLY A 207 -10.62 -10.83 -7.69
N LYS A 208 -11.52 -10.21 -8.45
CA LYS A 208 -11.20 -9.03 -9.25
C LYS A 208 -11.14 -7.79 -8.35
N ALA A 209 -10.31 -6.84 -8.72
CA ALA A 209 -10.30 -5.54 -8.07
C ALA A 209 -11.65 -4.83 -8.31
N GLY A 210 -12.33 -4.51 -7.24
CA GLY A 210 -13.53 -3.66 -7.26
C GLY A 210 -13.16 -2.17 -7.28
N LYS A 211 -14.09 -1.33 -6.84
CA LYS A 211 -13.83 0.11 -6.68
C LYS A 211 -12.85 0.33 -5.54
N LEU A 212 -11.69 0.89 -5.85
CA LEU A 212 -10.66 1.24 -4.89
C LEU A 212 -10.50 2.76 -4.84
N LEU A 213 -10.24 3.28 -3.66
CA LEU A 213 -10.06 4.70 -3.42
C LEU A 213 -8.57 5.01 -3.29
N SER A 214 -8.11 6.05 -3.98
CA SER A 214 -6.73 6.52 -3.82
C SER A 214 -6.52 7.07 -2.41
N GLY A 215 -5.49 6.60 -1.74
CA GLY A 215 -5.09 7.03 -0.40
C GLY A 215 -4.33 8.37 -0.35
N SER A 216 -4.56 9.30 -1.23
CA SER A 216 -3.68 10.45 -1.52
C SER A 216 -3.65 11.60 -0.49
N TRP A 217 -4.13 11.45 0.74
CA TRP A 217 -4.28 12.60 1.66
C TRP A 217 -3.11 12.88 2.61
N TRP A 218 -2.15 11.94 2.76
CA TRP A 218 -0.99 12.14 3.64
C TRP A 218 0.29 11.71 2.96
N ASN A 219 1.19 12.65 2.78
CA ASN A 219 2.56 12.36 2.38
C ASN A 219 3.33 11.85 3.60
N VAL A 220 3.42 10.55 3.79
CA VAL A 220 4.33 9.98 4.78
C VAL A 220 5.72 9.91 4.16
N ARG A 221 6.67 10.55 4.84
CA ARG A 221 8.09 10.39 4.49
C ARG A 221 8.58 9.10 5.11
N TYR A 222 8.95 8.15 4.27
CA TYR A 222 9.70 6.99 4.71
C TYR A 222 11.17 7.36 4.98
N PRO A 223 11.93 6.53 5.72
CA PRO A 223 13.33 6.80 6.06
C PRO A 223 14.24 7.08 4.85
N SER A 224 13.81 6.70 3.65
CA SER A 224 14.49 7.01 2.38
C SER A 224 14.31 8.46 1.91
N GLY A 225 13.55 9.28 2.63
CA GLY A 225 13.23 10.66 2.23
C GLY A 225 12.20 10.76 1.11
N LYS A 226 11.60 9.65 0.66
CA LYS A 226 10.57 9.63 -0.38
C LYS A 226 9.18 9.67 0.23
N THR A 227 8.29 10.36 -0.45
CA THR A 227 6.93 10.60 0.00
C THR A 227 6.03 9.47 -0.50
N ALA A 228 5.44 8.70 0.39
CA ALA A 228 4.32 7.84 0.06
C ALA A 228 3.04 8.43 0.62
N ALA A 229 1.98 8.34 -0.15
CA ALA A 229 0.69 8.86 0.25
C ALA A 229 0.00 7.90 1.22
N CYS A 230 -0.32 8.35 2.41
CA CYS A 230 -1.17 7.63 3.35
C CYS A 230 -2.56 8.25 3.38
N TYR A 231 -3.53 7.43 3.27
CA TYR A 231 -4.96 7.48 3.57
C TYR A 231 -5.72 8.81 3.63
N PRO A 232 -6.84 8.93 2.92
CA PRO A 232 -7.83 9.92 3.26
C PRO A 232 -8.53 9.54 4.57
N MET A 233 -8.55 10.45 5.50
CA MET A 233 -9.64 10.46 6.47
C MET A 233 -10.94 10.73 5.70
N TYR A 234 -12.01 10.07 6.12
CA TYR A 234 -13.36 10.11 5.58
C TYR A 234 -13.70 11.33 4.73
N PRO A 235 -14.32 11.17 3.57
CA PRO A 235 -15.14 12.25 3.06
C PRO A 235 -16.20 12.51 4.12
N SER A 236 -16.22 13.73 4.64
CA SER A 236 -17.31 14.23 5.46
C SER A 236 -18.57 14.27 4.59
N GLY A 237 -19.27 13.18 4.58
CA GLY A 237 -20.58 13.03 3.99
C GLY A 237 -21.39 12.27 5.01
N ASN A 238 -22.17 13.01 5.77
CA ASN A 238 -23.21 12.46 6.63
C ASN A 238 -24.19 11.60 5.84
N PRO A 239 -24.81 10.61 6.55
CA PRO A 239 -25.87 9.80 5.99
C PRO A 239 -27.03 10.64 5.50
#